data_02b71d6324efcc7d2ff02645048b0540
#
_entry.id   02b71d6324efcc7d2ff02645048b0540
#
_cell.length_a   1.000
_cell.length_b   1.000
_cell.length_c   1.000
_cell.angle_alpha   90.00
_cell.angle_beta   90.00
_cell.angle_gamma   90.00
#
_symmetry.space_group_name_H-M   'P 1'
#
loop_
_entity.id
_entity.type
_entity.pdbx_description
1 polymer ?
#
loop_
_entity_poly.entity_id
_entity_poly.type
_entity_poly.pdbx_seq_one_letter_code
_entity_poly.pdbx_strand_id
1 'polypeptide(L)'
;MNKSLPVSKGATVVNDHLRTFTARRQSWFGLKLPVKTALAQPALHPLLRTIAPRVRGLRIGRLPAPIELTEIRGRAGGADFILVEPFRCEIAKEFYWGKGRRTEPEDAFALDLMVALSADADVFLDIGAYTGVFTMAVLAANENVRAHVFEIIPAVVAGVEKNLDRNGFNCRATVHPTGVGSPDTWMKVPIGDGGSALPSFYSSDMHFDSDAEVRFTYLDALLPEVLAGESGRRDAQPQAGEDDIPAGSDRSERPRVTVKIDVEGGENDVFAHGQEFLAAVHPDILCEVLEDRAKPRELMGHLGEHSYHYYLVGEDRLYSRTTIRPDAHLRDWLFTLKTPDEMRAAGYPVD
;
A
#
# COMPACT_ATOMS: atom_id res chain seq x y z
N MET A 1 -30.72 35.94 19.44
CA MET A 1 -31.61 34.78 19.31
C MET A 1 -30.89 33.74 18.48
N ASN A 2 -30.17 32.86 19.17
CA ASN A 2 -29.44 31.73 18.56
C ASN A 2 -30.40 30.54 18.40
N LYS A 3 -30.73 30.19 17.17
CA LYS A 3 -31.45 28.91 16.88
C LYS A 3 -30.42 27.81 16.73
N SER A 4 -30.32 26.95 17.75
CA SER A 4 -29.62 25.67 17.64
C SER A 4 -30.37 24.77 16.66
N LEU A 5 -29.65 24.23 15.66
CA LEU A 5 -30.12 23.18 14.75
C LEU A 5 -30.28 21.86 15.54
N PRO A 6 -31.26 21.02 15.22
CA PRO A 6 -31.46 19.76 15.91
C PRO A 6 -30.42 18.75 15.47
N VAL A 7 -29.66 18.20 16.42
CA VAL A 7 -28.77 17.04 16.26
C VAL A 7 -29.62 15.82 15.86
N SER A 8 -29.31 15.21 14.72
CA SER A 8 -30.05 14.08 14.20
C SER A 8 -29.89 12.85 15.11
N LYS A 9 -31.02 12.23 15.49
CA LYS A 9 -31.07 11.00 16.31
C LYS A 9 -30.39 9.78 15.67
N GLY A 10 -29.93 9.88 14.42
CA GLY A 10 -29.21 8.80 13.71
C GLY A 10 -27.76 8.61 14.19
N ALA A 11 -27.06 9.68 14.57
CA ALA A 11 -25.67 9.62 15.00
C ALA A 11 -25.46 8.83 16.31
N THR A 12 -26.44 8.87 17.23
CA THR A 12 -26.35 8.18 18.52
C THR A 12 -26.47 6.65 18.40
N VAL A 13 -27.27 6.14 17.45
CA VAL A 13 -27.50 4.70 17.26
C VAL A 13 -26.27 4.05 16.60
N VAL A 14 -25.63 4.74 15.67
CA VAL A 14 -24.41 4.24 15.00
C VAL A 14 -23.24 4.15 16.01
N ASN A 15 -23.09 5.12 16.89
CA ASN A 15 -22.05 5.12 17.92
C ASN A 15 -22.20 3.97 18.94
N ASP A 16 -23.41 3.61 19.35
CA ASP A 16 -23.61 2.50 20.28
C ASP A 16 -23.29 1.14 19.66
N HIS A 17 -23.62 0.94 18.40
CA HIS A 17 -23.24 -0.29 17.66
C HIS A 17 -21.72 -0.43 17.49
N LEU A 18 -21.04 0.67 17.16
CA LEU A 18 -19.57 0.70 17.00
C LEU A 18 -18.85 0.46 18.33
N ARG A 19 -19.29 1.09 19.42
CA ARG A 19 -18.76 0.83 20.78
C ARG A 19 -18.93 -0.63 21.20
N THR A 20 -20.09 -1.22 20.95
CA THR A 20 -20.36 -2.63 21.26
C THR A 20 -19.49 -3.58 20.43
N PHE A 21 -19.25 -3.24 19.16
CA PHE A 21 -18.41 -4.04 18.26
C PHE A 21 -16.92 -3.95 18.66
N THR A 22 -16.41 -2.78 19.01
CA THR A 22 -15.03 -2.58 19.46
C THR A 22 -14.77 -3.32 20.79
N ALA A 23 -15.67 -3.23 21.75
CA ALA A 23 -15.58 -3.96 23.01
C ALA A 23 -15.62 -5.48 22.80
N ARG A 24 -16.47 -5.99 21.89
CA ARG A 24 -16.49 -7.40 21.48
C ARG A 24 -15.18 -7.83 20.82
N ARG A 25 -14.60 -7.01 19.96
CA ARG A 25 -13.34 -7.32 19.28
C ARG A 25 -12.18 -7.36 20.27
N GLN A 26 -12.10 -6.42 21.21
CA GLN A 26 -11.11 -6.43 22.29
C GLN A 26 -11.23 -7.67 23.18
N SER A 27 -12.44 -8.08 23.55
CA SER A 27 -12.66 -9.30 24.35
C SER A 27 -12.27 -10.57 23.58
N TRP A 28 -12.52 -10.63 22.26
CA TRP A 28 -12.09 -11.72 21.39
C TRP A 28 -10.57 -11.77 21.22
N PHE A 29 -9.91 -10.62 21.12
CA PHE A 29 -8.45 -10.52 21.09
C PHE A 29 -7.84 -11.04 22.41
N GLY A 30 -8.40 -10.66 23.54
CA GLY A 30 -7.97 -11.14 24.85
C GLY A 30 -8.05 -12.67 24.99
N LEU A 31 -9.10 -13.31 24.43
CA LEU A 31 -9.24 -14.77 24.44
C LEU A 31 -8.27 -15.48 23.48
N LYS A 32 -7.91 -14.85 22.36
CA LYS A 32 -6.99 -15.42 21.36
C LYS A 32 -5.52 -15.21 21.69
N LEU A 33 -5.20 -14.20 22.50
CA LEU A 33 -3.81 -13.84 22.85
C LEU A 33 -3.04 -15.00 23.46
N PRO A 34 -3.53 -15.74 24.48
CA PRO A 34 -2.81 -16.88 25.03
C PRO A 34 -2.51 -17.96 23.99
N VAL A 35 -3.48 -18.26 23.11
CA VAL A 35 -3.30 -19.25 22.03
C VAL A 35 -2.27 -18.77 21.02
N LYS A 36 -2.36 -17.51 20.61
CA LYS A 36 -1.36 -16.91 19.69
C LYS A 36 0.05 -16.93 20.31
N THR A 37 0.16 -16.57 21.59
CA THR A 37 1.45 -16.59 22.32
C THR A 37 2.00 -18.00 22.44
N ALA A 38 1.16 -18.99 22.73
CA ALA A 38 1.57 -20.40 22.76
C ALA A 38 2.07 -20.88 21.39
N LEU A 39 1.32 -20.56 20.33
CA LEU A 39 1.70 -20.91 18.94
C LEU A 39 2.94 -20.15 18.45
N ALA A 40 3.28 -19.00 19.06
CA ALA A 40 4.47 -18.21 18.74
C ALA A 40 5.76 -18.72 19.41
N GLN A 41 5.68 -19.78 20.23
CA GLN A 41 6.87 -20.35 20.89
C GLN A 41 7.80 -20.96 19.83
N PRO A 42 9.10 -20.57 19.80
CA PRO A 42 10.05 -21.01 18.79
C PRO A 42 10.15 -22.53 18.64
N ALA A 43 10.07 -23.25 19.76
CA ALA A 43 10.15 -24.72 19.80
C ALA A 43 9.04 -25.43 19.01
N LEU A 44 7.89 -24.79 18.78
CA LEU A 44 6.77 -25.37 18.02
C LEU A 44 6.89 -25.15 16.51
N HIS A 45 7.66 -24.17 16.07
CA HIS A 45 7.68 -23.75 14.68
C HIS A 45 8.24 -24.81 13.69
N PRO A 46 9.24 -25.64 14.01
CA PRO A 46 9.66 -26.72 13.12
C PRO A 46 8.50 -27.68 12.78
N LEU A 47 7.69 -28.02 13.80
CA LEU A 47 6.51 -28.86 13.63
C LEU A 47 5.39 -28.13 12.87
N LEU A 48 5.08 -26.90 13.27
CA LEU A 48 4.04 -26.07 12.64
C LEU A 48 4.33 -25.81 11.16
N ARG A 49 5.57 -25.52 10.78
CA ARG A 49 5.96 -25.34 9.36
C ARG A 49 5.80 -26.61 8.52
N THR A 50 5.82 -27.77 9.15
CA THR A 50 5.61 -29.05 8.49
C THR A 50 4.12 -29.38 8.34
N ILE A 51 3.31 -29.11 9.36
CA ILE A 51 1.90 -29.51 9.41
C ILE A 51 0.96 -28.46 8.81
N ALA A 52 1.15 -27.17 9.17
CA ALA A 52 0.21 -26.11 8.80
C ALA A 52 -0.06 -26.02 7.29
N PRO A 53 0.93 -26.12 6.38
CA PRO A 53 0.69 -26.08 4.94
C PRO A 53 -0.17 -27.24 4.41
N ARG A 54 -0.31 -28.32 5.17
CA ARG A 54 -1.10 -29.52 4.80
C ARG A 54 -2.55 -29.46 5.26
N VAL A 55 -2.89 -28.49 6.11
CA VAL A 55 -4.26 -28.33 6.65
C VAL A 55 -5.10 -27.53 5.66
N ARG A 56 -6.05 -28.18 5.00
CA ARG A 56 -6.95 -27.54 4.04
C ARG A 56 -7.76 -26.41 4.70
N GLY A 57 -7.85 -25.27 4.02
CA GLY A 57 -8.61 -24.10 4.49
C GLY A 57 -7.93 -23.29 5.60
N LEU A 58 -6.73 -23.68 6.04
CA LEU A 58 -5.96 -22.89 6.99
C LEU A 58 -5.22 -21.77 6.27
N ARG A 59 -5.56 -20.52 6.56
CA ARG A 59 -4.79 -19.36 6.10
C ARG A 59 -3.51 -19.25 6.90
N ILE A 60 -2.45 -19.89 6.41
CA ILE A 60 -1.17 -20.02 7.13
C ILE A 60 -0.53 -18.65 7.44
N GLY A 61 -0.68 -17.66 6.54
CA GLY A 61 -0.19 -16.31 6.76
C GLY A 61 -0.77 -15.61 8.00
N ARG A 62 -1.91 -16.09 8.52
CA ARG A 62 -2.53 -15.58 9.75
C ARG A 62 -1.99 -16.20 11.04
N LEU A 63 -1.22 -17.28 10.93
CA LEU A 63 -0.58 -17.89 12.11
C LEU A 63 0.52 -16.95 12.63
N PRO A 64 0.77 -16.92 13.95
CA PRO A 64 1.85 -16.12 14.49
C PRO A 64 3.20 -16.60 13.99
N ALA A 65 4.13 -15.67 13.78
CA ALA A 65 5.55 -15.97 13.62
C ALA A 65 6.18 -16.23 14.99
N PRO A 66 7.41 -16.83 15.07
CA PRO A 66 8.12 -16.99 16.33
C PRO A 66 8.31 -15.64 17.04
N ILE A 67 8.05 -15.60 18.36
CA ILE A 67 8.13 -14.35 19.15
C ILE A 67 9.54 -13.76 19.19
N GLU A 68 10.57 -14.61 19.06
CA GLU A 68 11.97 -14.21 19.10
C GLU A 68 12.52 -13.81 17.72
N LEU A 69 11.72 -13.99 16.65
CA LEU A 69 12.13 -13.64 15.30
C LEU A 69 12.09 -12.13 15.12
N THR A 70 13.26 -11.51 15.00
CA THR A 70 13.39 -10.06 14.92
C THR A 70 13.20 -9.53 13.49
N GLU A 71 13.52 -10.35 12.49
CA GLU A 71 13.44 -9.96 11.08
C GLU A 71 13.20 -11.16 10.17
N ILE A 72 12.68 -10.91 8.98
CA ILE A 72 12.48 -11.91 7.92
C ILE A 72 12.92 -11.33 6.57
N ARG A 73 13.60 -12.16 5.77
CA ARG A 73 13.89 -11.80 4.39
C ARG A 73 12.67 -12.04 3.51
N GLY A 74 12.27 -11.02 2.76
CA GLY A 74 11.31 -11.07 1.69
C GLY A 74 11.98 -11.05 0.33
N ARG A 75 11.28 -11.56 -0.70
CA ARG A 75 11.70 -11.51 -2.09
C ARG A 75 10.52 -11.21 -3.00
N ALA A 76 10.69 -10.22 -3.87
CA ALA A 76 9.73 -9.87 -4.91
C ALA A 76 10.47 -9.33 -6.14
N GLY A 77 9.97 -9.60 -7.35
CA GLY A 77 10.58 -9.15 -8.61
C GLY A 77 12.06 -9.52 -8.75
N GLY A 78 12.51 -10.58 -8.09
CA GLY A 78 13.92 -11.00 -8.07
C GLY A 78 14.81 -10.29 -7.03
N ALA A 79 14.34 -9.23 -6.39
CA ALA A 79 15.06 -8.48 -5.36
C ALA A 79 14.76 -8.99 -3.94
N ASP A 80 15.75 -8.93 -3.06
CA ASP A 80 15.64 -9.31 -1.65
C ASP A 80 15.56 -8.05 -0.78
N PHE A 81 14.70 -8.09 0.24
CA PHE A 81 14.56 -7.05 1.25
C PHE A 81 14.28 -7.67 2.63
N ILE A 82 14.32 -6.86 3.68
CA ILE A 82 14.10 -7.30 5.05
C ILE A 82 12.89 -6.59 5.65
N LEU A 83 12.06 -7.34 6.36
CA LEU A 83 10.97 -6.82 7.19
C LEU A 83 11.26 -7.17 8.65
N VAL A 84 11.09 -6.19 9.53
CA VAL A 84 11.32 -6.34 10.97
C VAL A 84 10.09 -6.80 11.73
N GLU A 85 10.28 -7.30 12.93
CA GLU A 85 9.26 -7.65 13.91
C GLU A 85 8.12 -8.54 13.36
N PRO A 86 8.39 -9.72 12.72
CA PRO A 86 7.36 -10.54 12.09
C PRO A 86 6.24 -10.99 13.03
N PHE A 87 6.49 -11.08 14.33
CA PHE A 87 5.47 -11.43 15.30
C PHE A 87 4.38 -10.34 15.40
N ARG A 88 4.75 -9.07 15.23
CA ARG A 88 3.84 -7.91 15.33
C ARG A 88 3.23 -7.48 14.00
N CYS A 89 3.92 -7.74 12.89
CA CYS A 89 3.56 -7.29 11.56
C CYS A 89 2.83 -8.40 10.77
N GLU A 90 1.62 -8.13 10.28
CA GLU A 90 0.84 -9.14 9.52
C GLU A 90 1.52 -9.54 8.22
N ILE A 91 2.03 -8.60 7.47
CA ILE A 91 2.71 -8.86 6.21
C ILE A 91 4.03 -9.62 6.44
N ALA A 92 4.84 -9.20 7.40
CA ALA A 92 6.09 -9.90 7.70
C ALA A 92 5.86 -11.36 8.18
N LYS A 93 4.72 -11.65 8.86
CA LYS A 93 4.29 -13.04 9.15
C LYS A 93 4.07 -13.85 7.89
N GLU A 94 3.43 -13.28 6.87
CA GLU A 94 3.20 -13.99 5.62
C GLU A 94 4.51 -14.39 4.97
N PHE A 95 5.50 -13.51 4.93
CA PHE A 95 6.85 -13.84 4.42
C PHE A 95 7.52 -14.95 5.23
N TYR A 96 7.28 -15.01 6.53
CA TYR A 96 7.78 -16.13 7.35
C TYR A 96 7.16 -17.47 6.92
N TRP A 97 5.84 -17.51 6.75
CA TRP A 97 5.12 -18.72 6.36
C TRP A 97 5.29 -19.06 4.89
N GLY A 98 5.35 -18.06 4.02
CA GLY A 98 5.55 -18.17 2.58
C GLY A 98 7.01 -18.34 2.16
N LYS A 99 7.94 -18.55 3.14
CA LYS A 99 9.38 -18.79 2.86
C LYS A 99 10.03 -17.67 2.05
N GLY A 100 9.72 -16.43 2.41
CA GLY A 100 10.23 -15.23 1.77
C GLY A 100 9.30 -14.64 0.69
N ARG A 101 8.07 -15.17 0.51
CA ARG A 101 7.06 -14.63 -0.39
C ARG A 101 5.73 -14.42 0.37
N ARG A 102 4.83 -13.65 -0.22
CA ARG A 102 3.43 -13.56 0.26
C ARG A 102 2.78 -14.93 0.17
N THR A 103 1.81 -15.21 1.06
CA THR A 103 1.13 -16.52 1.12
C THR A 103 -0.04 -16.62 0.14
N GLU A 104 -0.72 -15.51 -0.14
CA GLU A 104 -1.79 -15.46 -1.11
C GLU A 104 -1.19 -15.17 -2.50
N PRO A 105 -1.52 -15.96 -3.54
CA PRO A 105 -0.90 -15.82 -4.87
C PRO A 105 -1.14 -14.46 -5.51
N GLU A 106 -2.36 -13.92 -5.41
CA GLU A 106 -2.76 -12.61 -5.93
C GLU A 106 -1.94 -11.48 -5.31
N ASP A 107 -1.72 -11.51 -3.99
CA ASP A 107 -0.90 -10.54 -3.28
C ASP A 107 0.58 -10.65 -3.67
N ALA A 108 1.07 -11.88 -3.90
CA ALA A 108 2.44 -12.11 -4.37
C ALA A 108 2.62 -11.59 -5.79
N PHE A 109 1.64 -11.81 -6.67
CA PHE A 109 1.67 -11.32 -8.04
C PHE A 109 1.55 -9.79 -8.10
N ALA A 110 0.66 -9.18 -7.30
CA ALA A 110 0.53 -7.72 -7.20
C ALA A 110 1.85 -7.05 -6.78
N LEU A 111 2.57 -7.64 -5.82
CA LEU A 111 3.88 -7.15 -5.38
C LEU A 111 4.94 -7.29 -6.47
N ASP A 112 5.03 -8.46 -7.13
CA ASP A 112 5.97 -8.69 -8.25
C ASP A 112 5.65 -7.74 -9.44
N LEU A 113 4.36 -7.51 -9.72
CA LEU A 113 3.89 -6.58 -10.75
C LEU A 113 4.34 -5.14 -10.47
N MET A 114 4.14 -4.65 -9.23
CA MET A 114 4.56 -3.30 -8.87
C MET A 114 6.07 -3.12 -8.99
N VAL A 115 6.86 -4.12 -8.59
CA VAL A 115 8.31 -4.12 -8.79
C VAL A 115 8.67 -4.02 -10.28
N ALA A 116 8.00 -4.81 -11.13
CA ALA A 116 8.24 -4.79 -12.57
C ALA A 116 7.86 -3.45 -13.22
N LEU A 117 6.72 -2.86 -12.83
CA LEU A 117 6.29 -1.53 -13.30
C LEU A 117 7.26 -0.43 -12.87
N SER A 118 7.88 -0.59 -11.69
CA SER A 118 8.80 0.38 -11.12
C SER A 118 10.27 0.16 -11.53
N ALA A 119 10.56 -0.79 -12.40
CA ALA A 119 11.94 -1.12 -12.80
C ALA A 119 12.71 0.09 -13.36
N ASP A 120 12.02 0.94 -14.10
CA ASP A 120 12.57 2.18 -14.69
C ASP A 120 11.95 3.45 -14.07
N ALA A 121 11.20 3.34 -12.98
CA ALA A 121 10.56 4.50 -12.35
C ALA A 121 11.60 5.42 -11.71
N ASP A 122 11.34 6.72 -11.79
CA ASP A 122 12.09 7.76 -11.09
C ASP A 122 11.52 7.99 -9.68
N VAL A 123 10.19 7.91 -9.56
CA VAL A 123 9.45 8.13 -8.32
C VAL A 123 8.43 7.03 -8.10
N PHE A 124 8.35 6.56 -6.87
CA PHE A 124 7.33 5.66 -6.37
C PHE A 124 6.53 6.30 -5.23
N LEU A 125 5.20 6.34 -5.35
CA LEU A 125 4.31 6.78 -4.30
C LEU A 125 3.62 5.57 -3.67
N ASP A 126 3.79 5.35 -2.36
CA ASP A 126 3.14 4.30 -1.59
C ASP A 126 2.09 4.93 -0.67
N ILE A 127 0.84 5.00 -1.13
CA ILE A 127 -0.27 5.68 -0.46
C ILE A 127 -1.09 4.65 0.33
N GLY A 128 -1.04 4.76 1.67
CA GLY A 128 -1.55 3.74 2.58
C GLY A 128 -0.57 2.57 2.72
N ALA A 129 0.70 2.90 2.98
CA ALA A 129 1.80 1.96 2.86
C ALA A 129 1.76 0.81 3.88
N TYR A 130 1.06 0.95 4.99
CA TYR A 130 1.04 0.00 6.10
C TYR A 130 2.47 -0.38 6.52
N THR A 131 2.95 -1.57 6.18
CA THR A 131 4.31 -2.02 6.52
C THR A 131 5.39 -1.49 5.59
N GLY A 132 5.01 -0.81 4.51
CA GLY A 132 5.91 -0.37 3.45
C GLY A 132 6.48 -1.53 2.62
N VAL A 133 5.78 -2.66 2.53
CA VAL A 133 6.28 -3.84 1.79
C VAL A 133 6.50 -3.54 0.31
N PHE A 134 5.61 -2.78 -0.32
CA PHE A 134 5.78 -2.34 -1.70
C PHE A 134 7.00 -1.42 -1.83
N THR A 135 7.13 -0.46 -0.92
CA THR A 135 8.30 0.44 -0.85
C THR A 135 9.60 -0.36 -0.72
N MET A 136 9.67 -1.33 0.22
CA MET A 136 10.89 -2.15 0.41
C MET A 136 11.23 -2.93 -0.86
N ALA A 137 10.25 -3.55 -1.51
CA ALA A 137 10.46 -4.34 -2.71
C ALA A 137 10.91 -3.49 -3.91
N VAL A 138 10.26 -2.33 -4.13
CA VAL A 138 10.59 -1.41 -5.22
C VAL A 138 11.99 -0.81 -5.03
N LEU A 139 12.31 -0.32 -3.82
CA LEU A 139 13.64 0.25 -3.53
C LEU A 139 14.77 -0.79 -3.60
N ALA A 140 14.48 -2.05 -3.29
CA ALA A 140 15.44 -3.13 -3.42
C ALA A 140 15.72 -3.50 -4.88
N ALA A 141 14.71 -3.38 -5.75
CA ALA A 141 14.82 -3.76 -7.16
C ALA A 141 15.36 -2.63 -8.06
N ASN A 142 15.07 -1.37 -7.74
CA ASN A 142 15.50 -0.20 -8.51
C ASN A 142 16.35 0.72 -7.62
N GLU A 143 17.65 0.84 -7.91
CA GLU A 143 18.60 1.67 -7.14
C GLU A 143 18.37 3.17 -7.34
N ASN A 144 17.69 3.55 -8.41
CA ASN A 144 17.51 4.93 -8.81
C ASN A 144 16.18 5.55 -8.36
N VAL A 145 15.19 4.72 -8.03
CA VAL A 145 13.87 5.21 -7.63
C VAL A 145 13.92 5.91 -6.27
N ARG A 146 13.15 6.99 -6.14
CA ARG A 146 12.86 7.65 -4.88
C ARG A 146 11.42 7.34 -4.48
N ALA A 147 11.20 7.05 -3.20
CA ALA A 147 9.88 6.71 -2.68
C ALA A 147 9.34 7.81 -1.76
N HIS A 148 8.05 8.12 -1.91
CA HIS A 148 7.26 8.88 -0.95
C HIS A 148 6.22 7.95 -0.35
N VAL A 149 6.29 7.76 0.97
CA VAL A 149 5.53 6.75 1.70
C VAL A 149 4.54 7.45 2.61
N PHE A 150 3.25 7.22 2.40
CA PHE A 150 2.17 7.86 3.14
C PHE A 150 1.48 6.85 4.05
N GLU A 151 1.48 7.13 5.34
CA GLU A 151 0.84 6.29 6.35
C GLU A 151 0.32 7.17 7.49
N ILE A 152 -0.89 6.88 7.99
CA ILE A 152 -1.57 7.73 8.97
C ILE A 152 -1.42 7.25 10.41
N ILE A 153 -1.14 5.97 10.64
CA ILE A 153 -1.06 5.40 11.99
C ILE A 153 0.37 5.55 12.55
N PRO A 154 0.59 6.33 13.63
CA PRO A 154 1.94 6.64 14.11
C PRO A 154 2.80 5.41 14.42
N ALA A 155 2.20 4.37 15.00
CA ALA A 155 2.93 3.14 15.31
C ALA A 155 3.31 2.34 14.06
N VAL A 156 2.51 2.44 12.98
CA VAL A 156 2.81 1.83 11.68
C VAL A 156 3.89 2.63 10.96
N VAL A 157 3.83 3.97 10.98
CA VAL A 157 4.90 4.86 10.50
C VAL A 157 6.24 4.47 11.09
N ALA A 158 6.33 4.32 12.42
CA ALA A 158 7.56 3.87 13.09
C ALA A 158 8.03 2.48 12.62
N GLY A 159 7.10 1.60 12.23
CA GLY A 159 7.42 0.30 11.62
C GLY A 159 8.04 0.43 10.23
N VAL A 160 7.48 1.32 9.38
CA VAL A 160 8.03 1.64 8.06
C VAL A 160 9.45 2.20 8.19
N GLU A 161 9.67 3.16 9.08
CA GLU A 161 10.98 3.75 9.33
C GLU A 161 12.03 2.71 9.75
N LYS A 162 11.66 1.77 10.64
CA LYS A 162 12.54 0.64 11.01
C LYS A 162 12.86 -0.26 9.82
N ASN A 163 11.88 -0.54 8.94
CA ASN A 163 12.10 -1.33 7.73
C ASN A 163 13.05 -0.61 6.77
N LEU A 164 12.88 0.71 6.56
CA LEU A 164 13.77 1.53 5.74
C LEU A 164 15.20 1.54 6.29
N ASP A 165 15.36 1.77 7.59
CA ASP A 165 16.65 1.77 8.26
C ASP A 165 17.35 0.41 8.12
N ARG A 166 16.63 -0.68 8.36
CA ARG A 166 17.17 -2.03 8.30
C ARG A 166 17.66 -2.42 6.90
N ASN A 167 17.06 -1.85 5.85
CA ASN A 167 17.45 -2.06 4.45
C ASN A 167 18.44 -1.00 3.92
N GLY A 168 18.74 0.04 4.68
CA GLY A 168 19.62 1.13 4.25
C GLY A 168 18.98 2.06 3.19
N PHE A 169 17.65 2.19 3.19
CA PHE A 169 16.91 2.94 2.18
C PHE A 169 16.52 4.37 2.59
N ASN A 170 16.92 4.84 3.79
CA ASN A 170 16.55 6.14 4.34
C ASN A 170 16.89 7.33 3.43
N CYS A 171 17.96 7.25 2.64
CA CYS A 171 18.36 8.32 1.73
C CYS A 171 17.52 8.38 0.44
N ARG A 172 16.71 7.36 0.16
CA ARG A 172 15.88 7.26 -1.03
C ARG A 172 14.37 7.22 -0.76
N ALA A 173 13.98 7.29 0.51
CA ALA A 173 12.58 7.28 0.91
C ALA A 173 12.29 8.44 1.86
N THR A 174 11.15 9.11 1.64
CA THR A 174 10.58 10.10 2.55
C THR A 174 9.27 9.56 3.10
N VAL A 175 9.17 9.46 4.43
CA VAL A 175 7.94 9.00 5.09
C VAL A 175 7.11 10.22 5.50
N HIS A 176 5.86 10.25 5.07
CA HIS A 176 4.89 11.29 5.36
C HIS A 176 3.83 10.72 6.32
N PRO A 177 3.80 11.14 7.59
CA PRO A 177 2.78 10.73 8.55
C PRO A 177 1.46 11.47 8.27
N THR A 178 0.89 11.28 7.09
CA THR A 178 -0.31 11.96 6.58
C THR A 178 -1.08 11.05 5.64
N GLY A 179 -2.39 11.27 5.53
CA GLY A 179 -3.23 10.65 4.51
C GLY A 179 -3.18 11.43 3.20
N VAL A 180 -3.54 10.75 2.11
CA VAL A 180 -3.77 11.37 0.81
C VAL A 180 -5.24 11.21 0.45
N GLY A 181 -5.91 12.32 0.11
CA GLY A 181 -7.35 12.32 -0.19
C GLY A 181 -7.88 13.74 -0.32
N SER A 182 -9.02 14.03 0.30
CA SER A 182 -9.59 15.38 0.26
C SER A 182 -8.74 16.38 1.05
N PRO A 183 -8.43 17.55 0.46
CA PRO A 183 -7.69 18.60 1.16
C PRO A 183 -8.41 19.07 2.43
N ASP A 184 -7.63 19.53 3.40
CA ASP A 184 -8.12 20.06 4.67
C ASP A 184 -8.99 19.10 5.51
N THR A 185 -8.91 17.81 5.20
CA THR A 185 -9.53 16.75 5.99
C THR A 185 -8.61 16.35 7.14
N TRP A 186 -9.23 16.10 8.30
CA TRP A 186 -8.57 15.61 9.50
C TRP A 186 -9.21 14.30 9.93
N MET A 187 -8.40 13.36 10.33
CA MET A 187 -8.86 12.06 10.79
C MET A 187 -8.23 11.73 12.15
N LYS A 188 -9.05 11.20 13.06
CA LYS A 188 -8.55 10.66 14.33
C LYS A 188 -8.14 9.21 14.13
N VAL A 189 -6.89 8.91 14.43
CA VAL A 189 -6.31 7.57 14.31
C VAL A 189 -5.86 7.06 15.69
N PRO A 190 -5.91 5.73 15.93
CA PRO A 190 -5.49 5.20 17.21
C PRO A 190 -3.96 5.35 17.39
N ILE A 191 -3.58 5.82 18.57
CA ILE A 191 -2.21 5.67 19.04
C ILE A 191 -2.15 4.31 19.75
N GLY A 192 -1.77 3.28 19.02
CA GLY A 192 -1.74 1.91 19.53
C GLY A 192 -0.38 1.26 19.35
N ASP A 193 -0.29 0.00 19.76
CA ASP A 193 0.92 -0.83 19.66
C ASP A 193 1.21 -1.34 18.22
N GLY A 194 0.61 -0.71 17.21
CA GLY A 194 0.91 -0.91 15.80
C GLY A 194 0.49 -2.26 15.22
N GLY A 195 -0.37 -2.96 15.89
CA GLY A 195 -0.72 -4.35 15.52
C GLY A 195 -1.70 -4.51 14.37
N SER A 196 -2.29 -3.46 13.81
CA SER A 196 -3.27 -3.62 12.73
C SER A 196 -3.50 -2.35 11.93
N ALA A 197 -3.77 -2.54 10.64
CA ALA A 197 -4.43 -1.57 9.78
C ALA A 197 -5.70 -1.01 10.43
N LEU A 198 -6.19 0.13 9.96
CA LEU A 198 -7.48 0.66 10.38
C LEU A 198 -8.54 -0.45 10.25
N PRO A 199 -9.45 -0.56 11.22
CA PRO A 199 -10.54 -1.51 11.09
C PRO A 199 -11.33 -1.23 9.81
N SER A 200 -11.75 -2.27 9.08
CA SER A 200 -12.58 -2.16 7.88
C SER A 200 -13.89 -1.38 8.08
N PHE A 201 -14.29 -1.13 9.33
CA PHE A 201 -15.45 -0.34 9.72
C PHE A 201 -15.07 1.04 10.29
N TYR A 202 -13.85 1.53 10.02
CA TYR A 202 -13.41 2.83 10.51
C TYR A 202 -14.37 3.93 10.09
N SER A 203 -14.63 4.86 11.01
CA SER A 203 -15.41 6.08 10.79
C SER A 203 -14.71 7.21 11.53
N SER A 204 -14.72 8.41 10.94
CA SER A 204 -14.18 9.62 11.55
C SER A 204 -14.79 9.97 12.92
N ASP A 205 -15.96 9.39 13.23
CA ASP A 205 -16.66 9.58 14.50
C ASP A 205 -16.24 8.57 15.59
N MET A 206 -15.30 7.66 15.30
CA MET A 206 -14.82 6.70 16.29
C MET A 206 -14.00 7.38 17.38
N HIS A 207 -14.26 6.99 18.63
CA HIS A 207 -13.46 7.37 19.79
C HIS A 207 -12.49 6.24 20.14
N PHE A 208 -11.22 6.57 20.25
CA PHE A 208 -10.16 5.69 20.74
C PHE A 208 -9.78 6.11 22.16
N ASP A 209 -9.24 5.19 22.97
CA ASP A 209 -8.74 5.49 24.32
C ASP A 209 -7.58 6.51 24.27
N SER A 210 -6.80 6.46 23.20
CA SER A 210 -5.84 7.49 22.81
C SER A 210 -5.84 7.63 21.29
N ASP A 211 -5.94 8.85 20.80
CA ASP A 211 -5.96 9.17 19.37
C ASP A 211 -4.95 10.27 19.03
N ALA A 212 -4.54 10.29 17.76
CA ALA A 212 -3.84 11.41 17.15
C ALA A 212 -4.70 11.97 16.02
N GLU A 213 -4.70 13.27 15.85
CA GLU A 213 -5.30 13.91 14.67
C GLU A 213 -4.25 13.92 13.54
N VAL A 214 -4.62 13.35 12.40
CA VAL A 214 -3.79 13.33 11.20
C VAL A 214 -4.44 14.18 10.13
N ARG A 215 -3.68 15.12 9.59
CA ARG A 215 -4.09 15.95 8.46
C ARG A 215 -3.90 15.19 7.16
N PHE A 216 -4.77 15.46 6.18
CA PHE A 216 -4.65 14.93 4.84
C PHE A 216 -3.99 15.94 3.90
N THR A 217 -3.16 15.43 3.00
CA THR A 217 -2.74 16.08 1.78
C THR A 217 -3.56 15.54 0.60
N TYR A 218 -3.33 16.02 -0.59
CA TYR A 218 -4.01 15.55 -1.79
C TYR A 218 -2.99 15.33 -2.92
N LEU A 219 -3.37 14.52 -3.90
CA LEU A 219 -2.42 14.01 -4.89
C LEU A 219 -1.82 15.15 -5.75
N ASP A 220 -2.64 16.14 -6.15
CA ASP A 220 -2.14 17.28 -6.94
C ASP A 220 -1.12 18.13 -6.18
N ALA A 221 -1.20 18.18 -4.83
CA ALA A 221 -0.21 18.88 -4.01
C ALA A 221 1.18 18.25 -4.05
N LEU A 222 1.30 16.97 -4.44
CA LEU A 222 2.57 16.26 -4.53
C LEU A 222 3.30 16.55 -5.85
N LEU A 223 2.61 17.11 -6.85
CA LEU A 223 3.15 17.34 -8.18
C LEU A 223 4.47 18.14 -8.19
N PRO A 224 4.61 19.26 -7.45
CA PRO A 224 5.86 20.00 -7.44
C PRO A 224 7.05 19.18 -6.91
N GLU A 225 6.82 18.34 -5.90
CA GLU A 225 7.87 17.51 -5.29
C GLU A 225 8.29 16.37 -6.22
N VAL A 226 7.33 15.75 -6.90
CA VAL A 226 7.56 14.69 -7.88
C VAL A 226 8.34 15.23 -9.08
N LEU A 227 7.98 16.40 -9.60
CA LEU A 227 8.68 17.04 -10.72
C LEU A 227 10.08 17.57 -10.33
N ALA A 228 10.26 18.07 -9.09
CA ALA A 228 11.55 18.56 -8.60
C ALA A 228 12.60 17.45 -8.44
N GLY A 229 12.17 16.20 -8.25
CA GLY A 229 13.07 15.03 -8.17
C GLY A 229 13.99 14.85 -9.39
N GLU A 230 13.63 15.41 -10.55
CA GLU A 230 14.48 15.44 -11.74
C GLU A 230 15.68 16.41 -11.66
N SER A 231 15.50 17.56 -10.98
CA SER A 231 16.53 18.59 -10.93
C SER A 231 17.79 18.14 -10.19
N GLY A 232 17.63 17.31 -9.15
CA GLY A 232 18.76 16.77 -8.37
C GLY A 232 19.59 15.70 -9.10
N ARG A 233 19.06 15.10 -10.18
CA ARG A 233 19.81 14.13 -11.00
C ARG A 233 20.76 14.81 -12.01
N ARG A 234 20.39 15.97 -12.53
CA ARG A 234 21.20 16.71 -13.51
C ARG A 234 22.50 17.25 -12.89
N ASP A 235 22.45 17.56 -11.58
CA ASP A 235 23.60 18.10 -10.86
C ASP A 235 24.58 17.05 -10.32
N ALA A 236 24.16 15.77 -10.28
CA ALA A 236 24.96 14.67 -9.73
C ALA A 236 25.72 13.83 -10.78
N GLN A 237 25.58 14.11 -12.08
CA GLN A 237 26.40 13.46 -13.10
C GLN A 237 27.80 14.11 -13.16
N PRO A 238 28.90 13.33 -13.00
CA PRO A 238 30.22 13.84 -13.29
C PRO A 238 30.27 14.25 -14.77
N GLN A 239 30.83 15.42 -15.05
CA GLN A 239 31.08 15.90 -16.40
C GLN A 239 31.93 14.87 -17.17
N ALA A 240 31.27 13.94 -17.85
CA ALA A 240 31.87 13.14 -18.89
C ALA A 240 32.08 14.07 -20.10
N GLY A 241 33.25 13.99 -20.72
CA GLY A 241 33.67 14.89 -21.80
C GLY A 241 32.66 14.91 -22.95
N GLU A 242 32.59 16.06 -23.63
CA GLU A 242 31.58 16.43 -24.63
C GLU A 242 31.52 15.52 -25.90
N ASP A 243 32.31 14.44 -26.00
CA ASP A 243 32.51 13.69 -27.25
C ASP A 243 31.80 12.34 -27.37
N ASP A 244 31.00 11.87 -26.34
CA ASP A 244 30.36 10.55 -26.35
C ASP A 244 28.88 10.58 -25.98
N ILE A 245 28.06 11.44 -26.59
CA ILE A 245 26.61 11.34 -26.49
C ILE A 245 26.08 10.58 -27.72
N PRO A 246 25.59 9.34 -27.62
CA PRO A 246 24.86 8.69 -28.72
C PRO A 246 23.60 9.52 -28.98
N ALA A 247 23.48 10.07 -30.19
CA ALA A 247 22.26 10.69 -30.69
C ALA A 247 21.14 9.63 -30.71
N GLY A 248 20.20 9.70 -29.76
CA GLY A 248 19.05 8.80 -29.72
C GLY A 248 18.34 8.62 -28.37
N SER A 249 18.77 9.25 -27.28
CA SER A 249 17.99 9.20 -26.02
C SER A 249 17.02 10.39 -25.96
N ASP A 250 15.89 10.24 -26.63
CA ASP A 250 14.68 11.03 -26.33
C ASP A 250 14.11 10.53 -25.01
N ARG A 251 14.78 10.85 -23.89
CA ARG A 251 14.20 10.72 -22.57
C ARG A 251 13.13 11.80 -22.48
N SER A 252 11.86 11.38 -22.49
CA SER A 252 10.73 12.26 -22.24
C SER A 252 11.05 13.17 -21.05
N GLU A 253 10.73 14.45 -21.15
CA GLU A 253 10.96 15.47 -20.11
C GLU A 253 10.15 15.20 -18.81
N ARG A 254 9.38 14.11 -18.76
CA ARG A 254 8.49 13.75 -17.63
C ARG A 254 9.06 12.60 -16.81
N PRO A 255 9.01 12.70 -15.45
CA PRO A 255 9.41 11.59 -14.59
C PRO A 255 8.49 10.38 -14.81
N ARG A 256 9.05 9.19 -14.77
CA ARG A 256 8.27 7.95 -14.72
C ARG A 256 7.85 7.69 -13.28
N VAL A 257 6.55 7.71 -13.06
CA VAL A 257 5.99 7.57 -11.72
C VAL A 257 5.14 6.32 -11.65
N THR A 258 5.31 5.57 -10.57
CA THR A 258 4.42 4.46 -10.22
C THR A 258 3.78 4.76 -8.86
N VAL A 259 2.54 4.34 -8.69
CA VAL A 259 1.74 4.63 -7.49
C VAL A 259 1.07 3.36 -6.99
N LYS A 260 1.19 3.05 -5.70
CA LYS A 260 0.31 2.13 -4.99
C LYS A 260 -0.70 2.94 -4.18
N ILE A 261 -1.98 2.58 -4.27
CA ILE A 261 -3.06 3.18 -3.47
C ILE A 261 -3.80 2.08 -2.74
N ASP A 262 -3.84 2.18 -1.41
CA ASP A 262 -4.54 1.25 -0.52
C ASP A 262 -4.96 2.01 0.73
N VAL A 263 -6.09 2.71 0.64
CA VAL A 263 -6.56 3.66 1.68
C VAL A 263 -7.90 3.25 2.28
N GLU A 264 -8.24 1.95 2.16
CA GLU A 264 -9.37 1.32 2.83
C GLU A 264 -10.73 1.99 2.51
N GLY A 265 -10.95 2.37 1.25
CA GLY A 265 -12.20 2.95 0.74
C GLY A 265 -12.17 4.45 0.48
N GLY A 266 -11.02 5.10 0.61
CA GLY A 266 -10.81 6.52 0.28
C GLY A 266 -10.29 6.77 -1.15
N GLU A 267 -10.21 5.75 -1.99
CA GLU A 267 -9.58 5.80 -3.32
C GLU A 267 -10.23 6.86 -4.22
N ASN A 268 -11.54 6.98 -4.17
CA ASN A 268 -12.26 8.01 -4.94
C ASN A 268 -11.84 9.43 -4.55
N ASP A 269 -11.58 9.70 -3.27
CA ASP A 269 -11.14 11.01 -2.81
C ASP A 269 -9.69 11.30 -3.27
N VAL A 270 -8.83 10.28 -3.32
CA VAL A 270 -7.48 10.40 -3.88
C VAL A 270 -7.55 10.82 -5.34
N PHE A 271 -8.36 10.13 -6.16
CA PHE A 271 -8.50 10.44 -7.58
C PHE A 271 -9.23 11.76 -7.84
N ALA A 272 -10.24 12.10 -7.04
CA ALA A 272 -10.97 13.37 -7.18
C ALA A 272 -10.07 14.60 -7.01
N HIS A 273 -9.03 14.49 -6.18
CA HIS A 273 -8.07 15.56 -5.87
C HIS A 273 -6.67 15.26 -6.45
N GLY A 274 -6.62 14.54 -7.58
CA GLY A 274 -5.41 14.12 -8.28
C GLY A 274 -5.49 14.32 -9.79
N GLN A 275 -6.42 15.12 -10.29
CA GLN A 275 -6.66 15.25 -11.73
C GLN A 275 -5.51 15.97 -12.46
N GLU A 276 -4.92 16.98 -11.84
CA GLU A 276 -3.75 17.67 -12.37
C GLU A 276 -2.52 16.74 -12.37
N PHE A 277 -2.36 15.95 -11.31
CA PHE A 277 -1.30 14.97 -11.20
C PHE A 277 -1.40 13.89 -12.28
N LEU A 278 -2.60 13.31 -12.48
CA LEU A 278 -2.84 12.31 -13.51
C LEU A 278 -2.55 12.86 -14.91
N ALA A 279 -2.98 14.10 -15.21
CA ALA A 279 -2.75 14.77 -16.48
C ALA A 279 -1.28 15.07 -16.74
N ALA A 280 -0.53 15.47 -15.71
CA ALA A 280 0.87 15.87 -15.85
C ALA A 280 1.82 14.69 -15.92
N VAL A 281 1.57 13.65 -15.12
CA VAL A 281 2.52 12.57 -14.83
C VAL A 281 2.18 11.26 -15.55
N HIS A 282 0.90 10.95 -15.73
CA HIS A 282 0.42 9.69 -16.32
C HIS A 282 0.99 8.43 -15.64
N PRO A 283 0.88 8.27 -14.32
CA PRO A 283 1.51 7.18 -13.61
C PRO A 283 0.88 5.81 -13.93
N ASP A 284 1.64 4.73 -13.78
CA ASP A 284 1.08 3.39 -13.63
C ASP A 284 0.61 3.22 -12.17
N ILE A 285 -0.65 2.85 -11.94
CA ILE A 285 -1.27 2.87 -10.61
C ILE A 285 -1.78 1.48 -10.26
N LEU A 286 -1.28 0.89 -9.18
CA LEU A 286 -1.86 -0.28 -8.54
C LEU A 286 -2.75 0.17 -7.39
N CYS A 287 -4.05 -0.14 -7.46
CA CYS A 287 -5.05 0.37 -6.53
C CYS A 287 -5.90 -0.77 -5.96
N GLU A 288 -6.04 -0.85 -4.64
CA GLU A 288 -7.03 -1.74 -4.03
C GLU A 288 -8.44 -1.13 -4.21
N VAL A 289 -9.40 -1.95 -4.66
CA VAL A 289 -10.80 -1.53 -4.87
C VAL A 289 -11.72 -2.48 -4.12
N LEU A 290 -12.18 -2.06 -2.95
CA LEU A 290 -12.99 -2.88 -2.05
C LEU A 290 -14.47 -2.97 -2.50
N GLU A 291 -15.06 -4.18 -2.41
CA GLU A 291 -16.42 -4.44 -2.88
C GLU A 291 -17.49 -3.63 -2.13
N ASP A 292 -17.33 -3.44 -0.83
CA ASP A 292 -18.29 -2.80 0.06
C ASP A 292 -18.14 -1.28 0.19
N ARG A 293 -17.09 -0.69 -0.39
CA ARG A 293 -16.74 0.74 -0.24
C ARG A 293 -16.53 1.47 -1.54
N ALA A 294 -16.10 0.76 -2.57
CA ALA A 294 -15.79 1.37 -3.85
C ALA A 294 -17.01 2.02 -4.49
N LYS A 295 -16.77 3.14 -5.16
CA LYS A 295 -17.72 3.80 -6.05
C LYS A 295 -17.22 3.70 -7.50
N PRO A 296 -17.38 2.53 -8.15
CA PRO A 296 -16.70 2.24 -9.42
C PRO A 296 -17.04 3.21 -10.54
N ARG A 297 -18.28 3.77 -10.56
CA ARG A 297 -18.68 4.74 -11.59
C ARG A 297 -17.95 6.07 -11.45
N GLU A 298 -17.79 6.56 -10.22
CA GLU A 298 -17.04 7.79 -9.93
C GLU A 298 -15.56 7.56 -10.26
N LEU A 299 -14.99 6.43 -9.83
CA LEU A 299 -13.60 6.06 -10.11
C LEU A 299 -13.32 5.98 -11.62
N MET A 300 -14.20 5.31 -12.39
CA MET A 300 -14.09 5.28 -13.86
C MET A 300 -14.24 6.66 -14.48
N GLY A 301 -15.03 7.58 -13.89
CA GLY A 301 -15.14 8.96 -14.33
C GLY A 301 -13.78 9.67 -14.24
N HIS A 302 -13.17 9.66 -13.08
CA HIS A 302 -11.86 10.28 -12.84
C HIS A 302 -10.75 9.73 -13.72
N LEU A 303 -10.69 8.40 -13.89
CA LEU A 303 -9.67 7.74 -14.73
C LEU A 303 -9.96 7.89 -16.23
N GLY A 304 -11.24 7.91 -16.61
CA GLY A 304 -11.66 7.98 -18.02
C GLY A 304 -11.30 9.30 -18.68
N GLU A 305 -11.27 10.40 -17.94
CA GLU A 305 -10.81 11.71 -18.43
C GLU A 305 -9.36 11.69 -18.93
N HIS A 306 -8.55 10.74 -18.42
CA HIS A 306 -7.13 10.55 -18.76
C HIS A 306 -6.86 9.32 -19.62
N SER A 307 -7.90 8.64 -20.13
CA SER A 307 -7.79 7.47 -21.02
C SER A 307 -7.09 6.24 -20.41
N TYR A 308 -7.23 6.02 -19.10
CA TYR A 308 -6.69 4.84 -18.45
C TYR A 308 -7.38 3.54 -18.88
N HIS A 309 -6.60 2.50 -19.08
CA HIS A 309 -7.05 1.11 -19.21
C HIS A 309 -7.11 0.45 -17.83
N TYR A 310 -8.02 -0.50 -17.66
CA TYR A 310 -8.29 -1.17 -16.39
C TYR A 310 -7.93 -2.65 -16.47
N TYR A 311 -7.13 -3.12 -15.53
CA TYR A 311 -6.75 -4.52 -15.42
C TYR A 311 -7.02 -5.01 -14.00
N LEU A 312 -7.84 -6.04 -13.86
CA LEU A 312 -7.97 -6.76 -12.59
C LEU A 312 -6.73 -7.64 -12.41
N VAL A 313 -6.06 -7.51 -11.28
CA VAL A 313 -4.87 -8.29 -10.93
C VAL A 313 -5.31 -9.64 -10.40
N GLY A 314 -4.92 -10.71 -11.08
CA GLY A 314 -5.19 -12.08 -10.70
C GLY A 314 -4.05 -12.72 -9.90
N GLU A 315 -4.06 -14.05 -9.85
CA GLU A 315 -3.04 -14.82 -9.13
C GLU A 315 -1.69 -14.89 -9.89
N ASP A 316 -1.74 -14.83 -11.24
CA ASP A 316 -0.58 -14.99 -12.12
C ASP A 316 -0.65 -14.13 -13.39
N ARG A 317 -1.71 -13.34 -13.58
CA ARG A 317 -1.94 -12.53 -14.78
C ARG A 317 -2.87 -11.35 -14.54
N LEU A 318 -2.90 -10.48 -15.53
CA LEU A 318 -3.80 -9.33 -15.62
C LEU A 318 -5.01 -9.68 -16.50
N TYR A 319 -6.19 -9.35 -16.03
CA TYR A 319 -7.42 -9.48 -16.80
C TYR A 319 -7.84 -8.10 -17.30
N SER A 320 -7.75 -7.85 -18.61
CA SER A 320 -8.23 -6.60 -19.22
C SER A 320 -9.74 -6.46 -19.04
N ARG A 321 -10.18 -5.27 -18.62
CA ARG A 321 -11.59 -4.98 -18.33
C ARG A 321 -12.00 -3.64 -18.94
N THR A 322 -13.24 -3.56 -19.38
CA THR A 322 -13.84 -2.30 -19.85
C THR A 322 -14.53 -1.53 -18.73
N THR A 323 -14.76 -2.18 -17.58
CA THR A 323 -15.41 -1.59 -16.41
C THR A 323 -14.78 -2.11 -15.14
N ILE A 324 -14.66 -1.25 -14.12
CA ILE A 324 -14.23 -1.64 -12.79
C ILE A 324 -15.42 -2.31 -12.10
N ARG A 325 -15.24 -3.55 -11.71
CA ARG A 325 -16.19 -4.33 -10.90
C ARG A 325 -15.42 -4.91 -9.72
N PRO A 326 -15.63 -4.38 -8.51
CA PRO A 326 -14.99 -4.92 -7.31
C PRO A 326 -15.27 -6.41 -7.15
N ASP A 327 -14.30 -7.13 -6.63
CA ASP A 327 -14.37 -8.57 -6.39
C ASP A 327 -14.00 -8.87 -4.93
N ALA A 328 -14.63 -9.87 -4.34
CA ALA A 328 -14.41 -10.22 -2.94
C ALA A 328 -13.01 -10.84 -2.67
N HIS A 329 -12.34 -11.37 -3.70
CA HIS A 329 -11.05 -12.03 -3.61
C HIS A 329 -9.94 -11.26 -4.30
N LEU A 330 -10.16 -10.88 -5.57
CA LEU A 330 -9.21 -10.12 -6.38
C LEU A 330 -9.51 -8.63 -6.23
N ARG A 331 -8.79 -7.97 -5.35
CA ARG A 331 -9.07 -6.58 -4.96
C ARG A 331 -8.18 -5.56 -5.62
N ASP A 332 -7.00 -5.98 -6.08
CA ASP A 332 -6.04 -5.10 -6.74
C ASP A 332 -6.36 -4.89 -8.21
N TRP A 333 -6.27 -3.63 -8.65
CA TRP A 333 -6.46 -3.20 -10.02
C TRP A 333 -5.24 -2.41 -10.48
N LEU A 334 -4.80 -2.68 -11.71
CA LEU A 334 -3.83 -1.84 -12.39
C LEU A 334 -4.56 -0.86 -13.31
N PHE A 335 -4.26 0.43 -13.14
CA PHE A 335 -4.67 1.50 -14.04
C PHE A 335 -3.43 2.02 -14.76
N THR A 336 -3.43 1.99 -16.08
CA THR A 336 -2.29 2.40 -16.91
C THR A 336 -2.78 2.92 -18.25
N LEU A 337 -2.00 3.75 -18.93
CA LEU A 337 -2.28 4.17 -20.30
C LEU A 337 -1.91 3.12 -21.34
N LYS A 338 -1.19 2.07 -20.93
CA LYS A 338 -0.75 0.98 -21.83
C LYS A 338 -1.94 0.10 -22.20
N THR A 339 -2.15 -0.09 -23.50
CA THR A 339 -3.13 -1.01 -24.05
C THR A 339 -2.76 -2.48 -23.72
N PRO A 340 -3.71 -3.44 -23.83
CA PRO A 340 -3.40 -4.85 -23.63
C PRO A 340 -2.26 -5.37 -24.53
N ASP A 341 -2.15 -4.88 -25.77
CA ASP A 341 -1.09 -5.30 -26.68
C ASP A 341 0.27 -4.74 -26.27
N GLU A 342 0.32 -3.49 -25.80
CA GLU A 342 1.54 -2.88 -25.25
C GLU A 342 1.97 -3.57 -23.96
N MET A 343 1.04 -3.94 -23.08
CA MET A 343 1.33 -4.70 -21.88
C MET A 343 1.91 -6.10 -22.21
N ARG A 344 1.32 -6.81 -23.18
CA ARG A 344 1.86 -8.09 -23.68
C ARG A 344 3.25 -7.93 -24.30
N ALA A 345 3.44 -6.89 -25.11
CA ALA A 345 4.74 -6.58 -25.72
C ALA A 345 5.83 -6.27 -24.69
N ALA A 346 5.44 -5.66 -23.55
CA ALA A 346 6.33 -5.43 -22.40
C ALA A 346 6.56 -6.68 -21.53
N GLY A 347 5.96 -7.83 -21.89
CA GLY A 347 6.17 -9.11 -21.20
C GLY A 347 5.22 -9.38 -20.04
N TYR A 348 4.18 -8.55 -19.83
CA TYR A 348 3.19 -8.81 -18.81
C TYR A 348 2.17 -9.87 -19.27
N PRO A 349 1.80 -10.84 -18.41
CA PRO A 349 0.77 -11.82 -18.74
C PRO A 349 -0.61 -11.16 -18.71
N VAL A 350 -1.21 -10.92 -19.87
CA VAL A 350 -2.52 -10.26 -20.03
C VAL A 350 -3.47 -11.15 -20.81
N ASP A 351 -4.68 -11.36 -20.26
CA ASP A 351 -5.82 -12.00 -20.93
C ASP A 351 -6.70 -10.99 -21.63
#